data_ccbb24ee51cf0c573d377ead96869919
#
_entry.id   ccbb24ee51cf0c573d377ead96869919
#
_cell.length_a   1.000
_cell.length_b   1.000
_cell.length_c   1.000
_cell.angle_alpha   90.00
_cell.angle_beta   90.00
_cell.angle_gamma   90.00
#
_symmetry.space_group_name_H-M   'P 1'
#
loop_
_entity.id
_entity.type
_entity.pdbx_description
1 polymer ?
#
loop_
_entity_poly.entity_id
_entity_poly.type
_entity_poly.pdbx_seq_one_letter_code
_entity_poly.pdbx_strand_id
1 'polypeptide(L)'
;MDPAFRLPPARWVMYRHATMADQPLSLDTIRQAPKVLLHDHLDGGLRPRTVIELAAEARYAGLPTTDPDELGRWFTLGADRGSLEQYLEGFRHTVAVMQTRDAIERVAAECVEDLAADGVVYAEIRMAPELLTEGGLTLDEATEAMLDGLRLGAEGRPISVGLLITAMRQAAGSVEIAELAIRHRDNGVVGFDIAGPEAGYPPTRHLDAFRLIARENFHFTIHAGEGFGLPSIWEALQWCGAERLGHGVRIVDDIAVRGDGRVALGRLAAYVRDRRVPLEMCPTSNVHTGAAPSIDEHPIDLLRRLRFRVTVNTDNRLMSGITLSSEFATLSREFGIGLDEMEWLTLNAMKSAFWPFDGRLRIINEQIKPGYASLRARQAAAELSTV
;
A
#
# COMPACT_ATOMS: atom_id res chain seq x y z
N MET A 1 27.79 -13.04 -5.90
CA MET A 1 26.57 -13.45 -6.61
C MET A 1 26.37 -14.92 -6.33
N ASP A 2 25.47 -15.25 -5.42
CA ASP A 2 25.14 -16.64 -5.11
C ASP A 2 23.82 -16.98 -5.83
N PRO A 3 23.80 -17.96 -6.77
CA PRO A 3 22.63 -18.25 -7.60
C PRO A 3 21.60 -19.16 -6.90
N ALA A 4 21.57 -19.24 -5.58
CA ALA A 4 20.90 -20.31 -4.83
C ALA A 4 19.49 -19.97 -4.29
N PHE A 5 18.82 -18.86 -4.67
CA PHE A 5 17.44 -18.58 -4.24
C PHE A 5 16.45 -18.50 -5.39
N ARG A 6 16.40 -19.53 -6.24
CA ARG A 6 15.18 -19.80 -7.01
C ARG A 6 14.28 -20.67 -6.15
N LEU A 7 13.14 -20.12 -5.74
CA LEU A 7 12.06 -20.91 -5.13
C LEU A 7 11.63 -22.00 -6.11
N PRO A 8 11.38 -23.24 -5.66
CA PRO A 8 10.80 -24.26 -6.52
C PRO A 8 9.38 -23.83 -6.91
N PRO A 9 8.99 -23.92 -8.19
CA PRO A 9 7.64 -23.62 -8.62
C PRO A 9 6.64 -24.63 -8.03
N ALA A 10 5.43 -24.16 -7.77
CA ALA A 10 4.21 -24.95 -7.57
C ALA A 10 4.08 -25.74 -6.24
N ARG A 11 4.08 -25.08 -5.08
CA ARG A 11 3.54 -25.71 -3.86
C ARG A 11 2.15 -25.18 -3.42
N TRP A 12 1.67 -24.11 -4.01
CA TRP A 12 0.47 -23.37 -3.54
C TRP A 12 -0.82 -23.72 -4.29
N VAL A 13 -0.72 -24.33 -5.47
CA VAL A 13 -1.86 -24.65 -6.36
C VAL A 13 -2.86 -25.67 -5.76
N MET A 14 -2.46 -26.47 -4.75
CA MET A 14 -3.32 -27.51 -4.19
C MET A 14 -4.35 -27.04 -3.14
N TYR A 15 -4.39 -25.74 -2.82
CA TYR A 15 -5.39 -25.20 -1.88
C TYR A 15 -6.65 -24.64 -2.54
N ARG A 16 -6.81 -24.82 -3.86
CA ARG A 16 -8.07 -24.54 -4.53
C ARG A 16 -9.13 -25.56 -4.12
N HIS A 17 -9.76 -25.38 -2.97
CA HIS A 17 -11.10 -25.90 -2.81
C HIS A 17 -12.02 -25.03 -3.65
N ALA A 18 -12.44 -25.59 -4.78
CA ALA A 18 -13.58 -25.10 -5.55
C ALA A 18 -14.86 -25.19 -4.71
N THR A 19 -15.07 -24.22 -3.84
CA THR A 19 -16.41 -23.72 -3.67
C THR A 19 -16.62 -22.87 -4.90
N MET A 20 -17.42 -23.37 -5.86
CA MET A 20 -18.00 -22.55 -6.91
C MET A 20 -18.70 -21.43 -6.15
N ALA A 21 -17.97 -20.37 -5.87
CA ALA A 21 -18.49 -19.15 -5.29
C ALA A 21 -19.27 -18.42 -6.39
N ASP A 22 -20.29 -17.76 -5.98
CA ASP A 22 -21.03 -16.73 -6.66
C ASP A 22 -20.19 -15.98 -7.70
N GLN A 23 -20.84 -15.48 -8.73
CA GLN A 23 -20.16 -14.68 -9.76
C GLN A 23 -19.27 -13.61 -9.10
N PRO A 24 -18.08 -13.31 -9.67
CA PRO A 24 -17.22 -12.26 -9.14
C PRO A 24 -17.99 -10.97 -8.93
N LEU A 25 -17.67 -10.23 -7.89
CA LEU A 25 -18.28 -8.93 -7.63
C LEU A 25 -18.08 -8.00 -8.84
N SER A 26 -19.13 -7.28 -9.24
CA SER A 26 -19.00 -6.28 -10.28
C SER A 26 -18.09 -5.13 -9.82
N LEU A 27 -17.34 -4.54 -10.75
CA LEU A 27 -16.49 -3.39 -10.44
C LEU A 27 -17.29 -2.23 -9.86
N ASP A 28 -18.55 -2.06 -10.30
CA ASP A 28 -19.45 -1.02 -9.78
C ASP A 28 -19.83 -1.28 -8.32
N THR A 29 -20.15 -2.52 -7.96
CA THR A 29 -20.39 -2.92 -6.55
C THR A 29 -19.15 -2.65 -5.68
N ILE A 30 -17.97 -2.99 -6.19
CA ILE A 30 -16.71 -2.78 -5.48
C ILE A 30 -16.40 -1.29 -5.31
N ARG A 31 -16.65 -0.45 -6.33
CA ARG A 31 -16.46 1.01 -6.25
C ARG A 31 -17.36 1.64 -5.19
N GLN A 32 -18.60 1.17 -5.09
CA GLN A 32 -19.54 1.67 -4.08
C GLN A 32 -19.25 1.19 -2.66
N ALA A 33 -18.46 0.13 -2.50
CA ALA A 33 -18.09 -0.37 -1.18
C ALA A 33 -17.09 0.58 -0.50
N PRO A 34 -17.30 0.94 0.77
CA PRO A 34 -16.31 1.71 1.52
C PRO A 34 -15.02 0.90 1.67
N LYS A 35 -13.90 1.53 1.35
CA LYS A 35 -12.56 0.92 1.38
C LYS A 35 -11.60 1.71 2.25
N VAL A 36 -10.58 1.03 2.76
CA VAL A 36 -9.48 1.63 3.56
C VAL A 36 -8.16 1.26 2.94
N LEU A 37 -7.30 2.23 2.72
CA LEU A 37 -6.00 2.12 2.08
C LEU A 37 -4.90 2.54 3.06
N LEU A 38 -3.93 1.67 3.33
CA LEU A 38 -2.86 1.94 4.28
C LEU A 38 -1.47 2.04 3.63
N HIS A 39 -1.37 1.72 2.33
CA HIS A 39 -0.11 1.67 1.61
C HIS A 39 -0.30 2.19 0.17
N ASP A 40 -0.07 3.48 -0.01
CA ASP A 40 -0.10 4.16 -1.32
C ASP A 40 0.96 5.27 -1.32
N HIS A 41 1.88 5.22 -2.27
CA HIS A 41 2.92 6.23 -2.43
C HIS A 41 2.42 7.40 -3.26
N LEU A 42 2.62 8.62 -2.77
CA LEU A 42 2.18 9.83 -3.44
C LEU A 42 2.84 9.98 -4.83
N ASP A 43 4.14 9.78 -4.89
CA ASP A 43 4.95 9.87 -6.12
C ASP A 43 4.73 8.68 -7.07
N GLY A 44 4.08 7.61 -6.61
CA GLY A 44 3.69 6.46 -7.43
C GLY A 44 2.25 6.51 -7.96
N GLY A 45 1.49 7.56 -7.63
CA GLY A 45 0.04 7.62 -7.87
C GLY A 45 -0.44 8.78 -8.76
N LEU A 46 0.46 9.52 -9.43
CA LEU A 46 0.10 10.68 -10.26
C LEU A 46 -0.78 10.28 -11.45
N ARG A 47 -1.67 11.18 -11.84
CA ARG A 47 -2.38 11.06 -13.13
C ARG A 47 -1.37 11.27 -14.28
N PRO A 48 -1.35 10.42 -15.33
CA PRO A 48 -0.42 10.61 -16.47
C PRO A 48 -0.49 12.01 -17.08
N ARG A 49 -1.69 12.58 -17.19
CA ARG A 49 -1.90 13.93 -17.68
C ARG A 49 -1.22 14.99 -16.79
N THR A 50 -1.31 14.85 -15.48
CA THR A 50 -0.67 15.75 -14.53
C THR A 50 0.85 15.67 -14.62
N VAL A 51 1.41 14.47 -14.79
CA VAL A 51 2.85 14.30 -15.06
C VAL A 51 3.30 15.11 -16.29
N ILE A 52 2.52 15.06 -17.39
CA ILE A 52 2.83 15.80 -18.63
C ILE A 52 2.74 17.31 -18.41
N GLU A 53 1.67 17.78 -17.76
CA GLU A 53 1.46 19.21 -17.50
C GLU A 53 2.56 19.79 -16.60
N LEU A 54 2.87 19.10 -15.48
CA LEU A 54 3.96 19.50 -14.58
C LEU A 54 5.35 19.41 -15.23
N ALA A 55 5.58 18.43 -16.12
CA ALA A 55 6.82 18.35 -16.89
C ALA A 55 7.00 19.56 -17.82
N ALA A 56 5.92 20.03 -18.44
CA ALA A 56 5.96 21.24 -19.26
C ALA A 56 6.26 22.50 -18.43
N GLU A 57 5.62 22.64 -17.25
CA GLU A 57 5.86 23.73 -16.29
C GLU A 57 7.32 23.74 -15.77
N ALA A 58 7.82 22.57 -15.37
CA ALA A 58 9.18 22.36 -14.88
C ALA A 58 10.23 22.38 -15.99
N ARG A 59 9.84 22.46 -17.28
CA ARG A 59 10.73 22.29 -18.44
C ARG A 59 11.51 20.98 -18.42
N TYR A 60 10.89 19.93 -17.90
CA TYR A 60 11.48 18.60 -17.83
C TYR A 60 11.29 17.87 -19.15
N ALA A 61 12.40 17.63 -19.86
CA ALA A 61 12.40 17.01 -21.19
C ALA A 61 12.58 15.47 -21.16
N GLY A 62 12.58 14.86 -19.96
CA GLY A 62 12.90 13.43 -19.79
C GLY A 62 11.74 12.46 -20.03
N LEU A 63 10.50 12.93 -20.26
CA LEU A 63 9.36 12.04 -20.48
C LEU A 63 9.48 11.28 -21.81
N PRO A 64 9.10 9.99 -21.83
CA PRO A 64 9.16 9.17 -23.06
C PRO A 64 8.11 9.57 -24.10
N THR A 65 7.00 10.16 -23.67
CA THR A 65 5.88 10.62 -24.52
C THR A 65 5.10 11.74 -23.82
N THR A 66 4.34 12.50 -24.59
CA THR A 66 3.41 13.53 -24.10
C THR A 66 1.94 13.15 -24.35
N ASP A 67 1.68 11.91 -24.75
CA ASP A 67 0.33 11.34 -24.79
C ASP A 67 0.02 10.67 -23.44
N PRO A 68 -1.07 11.04 -22.76
CA PRO A 68 -1.38 10.51 -21.42
C PRO A 68 -1.59 9.00 -21.39
N ASP A 69 -2.25 8.43 -22.40
CA ASP A 69 -2.54 7.00 -22.45
C ASP A 69 -1.28 6.19 -22.74
N GLU A 70 -0.41 6.70 -23.63
CA GLU A 70 0.89 6.09 -23.88
C GLU A 70 1.79 6.18 -22.65
N LEU A 71 1.78 7.31 -21.94
CA LEU A 71 2.58 7.51 -20.75
C LEU A 71 2.14 6.54 -19.64
N GLY A 72 0.83 6.40 -19.41
CA GLY A 72 0.30 5.42 -18.46
C GLY A 72 0.75 4.00 -18.78
N ARG A 73 0.62 3.58 -20.04
CA ARG A 73 1.11 2.26 -20.49
C ARG A 73 2.62 2.11 -20.32
N TRP A 74 3.39 3.15 -20.60
CA TRP A 74 4.85 3.13 -20.43
C TRP A 74 5.24 2.86 -18.97
N PHE A 75 4.61 3.54 -18.02
CA PHE A 75 4.84 3.30 -16.58
C PHE A 75 4.52 1.85 -16.19
N THR A 76 3.36 1.37 -16.58
CA THR A 76 2.92 0.00 -16.22
C THR A 76 3.81 -1.07 -16.81
N LEU A 77 4.18 -0.96 -18.09
CA LEU A 77 5.10 -1.90 -18.75
C LEU A 77 6.53 -1.79 -18.19
N GLY A 78 6.92 -0.59 -17.76
CA GLY A 78 8.21 -0.35 -17.12
C GLY A 78 8.32 -0.95 -15.74
N ALA A 79 7.21 -1.03 -15.01
CA ALA A 79 7.12 -1.59 -13.68
C ALA A 79 7.04 -3.13 -13.68
N ASP A 80 6.36 -3.73 -14.63
CA ASP A 80 6.17 -5.19 -14.71
C ASP A 80 7.42 -5.91 -15.25
N ARG A 81 8.45 -6.00 -14.43
CA ARG A 81 9.75 -6.62 -14.80
C ARG A 81 10.26 -7.67 -13.82
N GLY A 82 9.50 -8.00 -12.77
CA GLY A 82 9.87 -9.00 -11.79
C GLY A 82 11.07 -8.62 -10.91
N SER A 83 11.34 -7.33 -10.73
CA SER A 83 12.44 -6.80 -9.90
C SER A 83 12.03 -5.46 -9.28
N LEU A 84 12.22 -5.34 -7.96
CA LEU A 84 11.97 -4.10 -7.23
C LEU A 84 12.86 -2.96 -7.74
N GLU A 85 14.13 -3.22 -8.02
CA GLU A 85 15.07 -2.19 -8.51
C GLU A 85 14.61 -1.62 -9.86
N GLN A 86 14.14 -2.47 -10.79
CA GLN A 86 13.62 -2.04 -12.07
C GLN A 86 12.27 -1.34 -11.94
N TYR A 87 11.43 -1.77 -11.01
CA TYR A 87 10.18 -1.10 -10.68
C TYR A 87 10.41 0.35 -10.24
N LEU A 88 11.46 0.60 -9.45
CA LEU A 88 11.80 1.93 -8.96
C LEU A 88 12.36 2.90 -10.04
N GLU A 89 12.76 2.42 -11.23
CA GLU A 89 13.31 3.29 -12.29
C GLU A 89 12.32 4.35 -12.80
N GLY A 90 11.02 4.06 -12.78
CA GLY A 90 9.95 4.98 -13.23
C GLY A 90 9.83 6.25 -12.39
N PHE A 91 10.13 6.16 -11.10
CA PHE A 91 9.94 7.26 -10.13
C PHE A 91 10.77 8.51 -10.43
N ARG A 92 11.87 8.38 -11.15
CA ARG A 92 12.67 9.55 -11.57
C ARG A 92 11.84 10.60 -12.32
N HIS A 93 10.80 10.18 -13.07
CA HIS A 93 9.96 11.10 -13.82
C HIS A 93 8.92 11.78 -12.95
N THR A 94 8.29 11.05 -12.04
CA THR A 94 7.28 11.59 -11.13
C THR A 94 7.91 12.51 -10.09
N VAL A 95 9.05 12.11 -9.50
CA VAL A 95 9.81 12.92 -8.56
C VAL A 95 10.33 14.21 -9.22
N ALA A 96 10.85 14.13 -10.46
CA ALA A 96 11.39 15.30 -11.17
C ALA A 96 10.35 16.40 -11.42
N VAL A 97 9.06 16.07 -11.49
CA VAL A 97 7.98 17.05 -11.71
C VAL A 97 7.32 17.54 -10.41
N MET A 98 7.69 17.00 -9.26
CA MET A 98 7.16 17.35 -7.94
C MET A 98 8.14 18.23 -7.12
N GLN A 99 8.84 19.16 -7.75
CA GLN A 99 9.91 19.93 -7.10
C GLN A 99 9.49 21.35 -6.67
N THR A 100 8.20 21.70 -6.77
CA THR A 100 7.64 22.99 -6.32
C THR A 100 6.47 22.76 -5.39
N ARG A 101 6.20 23.74 -4.50
CA ARG A 101 5.05 23.68 -3.58
C ARG A 101 3.74 23.42 -4.33
N ASP A 102 3.47 24.19 -5.39
CA ASP A 102 2.22 24.08 -6.16
C ASP A 102 2.07 22.69 -6.83
N ALA A 103 3.16 22.12 -7.34
CA ALA A 103 3.14 20.78 -7.94
C ALA A 103 2.84 19.70 -6.89
N ILE A 104 3.48 19.78 -5.73
CA ILE A 104 3.28 18.84 -4.61
C ILE A 104 1.84 18.93 -4.10
N GLU A 105 1.34 20.15 -3.85
CA GLU A 105 -0.02 20.39 -3.38
C GLU A 105 -1.06 19.86 -4.38
N ARG A 106 -0.87 20.12 -5.69
CA ARG A 106 -1.74 19.62 -6.74
C ARG A 106 -1.77 18.08 -6.78
N VAL A 107 -0.60 17.43 -6.78
CA VAL A 107 -0.51 15.97 -6.82
C VAL A 107 -1.16 15.34 -5.59
N ALA A 108 -0.97 15.92 -4.41
CA ALA A 108 -1.58 15.44 -3.17
C ALA A 108 -3.11 15.62 -3.19
N ALA A 109 -3.62 16.74 -3.70
CA ALA A 109 -5.06 16.95 -3.84
C ALA A 109 -5.70 15.96 -4.83
N GLU A 110 -5.11 15.80 -6.01
CA GLU A 110 -5.56 14.84 -7.03
C GLU A 110 -5.54 13.39 -6.53
N CYS A 111 -4.55 13.03 -5.71
CA CYS A 111 -4.48 11.73 -5.06
C CYS A 111 -5.73 11.45 -4.23
N VAL A 112 -6.11 12.38 -3.36
CA VAL A 112 -7.29 12.22 -2.48
C VAL A 112 -8.59 12.24 -3.27
N GLU A 113 -8.69 13.07 -4.31
CA GLU A 113 -9.85 13.09 -5.21
C GLU A 113 -10.09 11.72 -5.86
N ASP A 114 -9.03 11.12 -6.41
CA ASP A 114 -9.10 9.81 -7.06
C ASP A 114 -9.46 8.70 -6.08
N LEU A 115 -8.91 8.73 -4.88
CA LEU A 115 -9.23 7.78 -3.83
C LEU A 115 -10.69 7.91 -3.36
N ALA A 116 -11.18 9.13 -3.16
CA ALA A 116 -12.56 9.37 -2.79
C ALA A 116 -13.54 8.90 -3.90
N ALA A 117 -13.22 9.19 -5.18
CA ALA A 117 -13.99 8.71 -6.32
C ALA A 117 -13.98 7.18 -6.45
N ASP A 118 -12.94 6.51 -5.98
CA ASP A 118 -12.83 5.06 -5.91
C ASP A 118 -13.52 4.45 -4.66
N GLY A 119 -14.19 5.26 -3.82
CA GLY A 119 -14.91 4.79 -2.63
C GLY A 119 -14.02 4.53 -1.41
N VAL A 120 -12.81 5.09 -1.37
CA VAL A 120 -11.97 5.04 -0.19
C VAL A 120 -12.48 6.04 0.85
N VAL A 121 -12.70 5.58 2.08
CA VAL A 121 -13.19 6.41 3.21
C VAL A 121 -12.09 6.79 4.18
N TYR A 122 -10.96 6.09 4.13
CA TYR A 122 -9.75 6.42 4.86
C TYR A 122 -8.52 5.97 4.09
N ALA A 123 -7.50 6.83 4.03
CA ALA A 123 -6.21 6.51 3.43
C ALA A 123 -5.03 7.00 4.28
N GLU A 124 -3.93 6.24 4.24
CA GLU A 124 -2.60 6.66 4.67
C GLU A 124 -1.71 6.74 3.44
N ILE A 125 -1.36 7.95 3.05
CA ILE A 125 -0.49 8.24 1.91
C ILE A 125 0.93 8.41 2.42
N ARG A 126 1.90 7.86 1.73
CA ARG A 126 3.31 7.93 2.12
C ARG A 126 4.16 8.62 1.05
N MET A 127 5.17 9.35 1.52
CA MET A 127 6.13 10.03 0.66
C MET A 127 7.43 10.30 1.42
N ALA A 128 8.55 10.25 0.70
CA ALA A 128 9.86 10.67 1.18
C ALA A 128 10.11 12.14 0.83
N PRO A 129 9.98 13.09 1.77
CA PRO A 129 10.14 14.52 1.48
C PRO A 129 11.54 14.88 1.02
N GLU A 130 12.56 14.09 1.38
CA GLU A 130 13.93 14.27 0.93
C GLU A 130 14.09 14.20 -0.60
N LEU A 131 13.17 13.54 -1.31
CA LEU A 131 13.13 13.47 -2.77
C LEU A 131 12.53 14.73 -3.43
N LEU A 132 11.93 15.63 -2.65
CA LEU A 132 11.19 16.81 -3.13
C LEU A 132 11.94 18.14 -2.89
N THR A 133 13.23 18.07 -2.56
CA THR A 133 14.03 19.24 -2.14
C THR A 133 14.98 19.75 -3.22
N GLU A 134 15.10 19.08 -4.37
CA GLU A 134 15.99 19.50 -5.46
C GLU A 134 15.62 20.89 -6.04
N GLY A 135 14.34 21.23 -5.99
CA GLY A 135 13.82 22.56 -6.39
C GLY A 135 14.08 23.69 -5.39
N GLY A 136 14.73 23.37 -4.23
CA GLY A 136 15.10 24.36 -3.20
C GLY A 136 14.13 24.42 -2.01
N LEU A 137 13.09 23.59 -1.97
CA LEU A 137 12.23 23.46 -0.80
C LEU A 137 12.99 22.82 0.37
N THR A 138 12.70 23.26 1.57
CA THR A 138 13.09 22.55 2.79
C THR A 138 12.21 21.31 3.01
N LEU A 139 12.65 20.40 3.89
CA LEU A 139 11.86 19.23 4.28
C LEU A 139 10.49 19.62 4.87
N ASP A 140 10.46 20.67 5.70
CA ASP A 140 9.23 21.18 6.30
C ASP A 140 8.29 21.78 5.22
N GLU A 141 8.79 22.60 4.29
CA GLU A 141 7.98 23.16 3.20
C GLU A 141 7.40 22.10 2.27
N ALA A 142 8.18 21.07 1.94
CA ALA A 142 7.69 19.93 1.15
C ALA A 142 6.61 19.14 1.91
N THR A 143 6.79 18.93 3.22
CA THR A 143 5.80 18.26 4.07
C THR A 143 4.51 19.06 4.20
N GLU A 144 4.60 20.36 4.40
CA GLU A 144 3.45 21.27 4.46
C GLU A 144 2.67 21.29 3.15
N ALA A 145 3.37 21.34 2.01
CA ALA A 145 2.72 21.28 0.69
C ALA A 145 1.91 19.98 0.49
N MET A 146 2.47 18.84 0.90
CA MET A 146 1.73 17.58 0.89
C MET A 146 0.48 17.63 1.76
N LEU A 147 0.61 18.11 3.00
CA LEU A 147 -0.50 18.20 3.96
C LEU A 147 -1.58 19.17 3.48
N ASP A 148 -1.20 20.31 2.87
CA ASP A 148 -2.14 21.28 2.30
C ASP A 148 -2.92 20.65 1.13
N GLY A 149 -2.24 19.95 0.22
CA GLY A 149 -2.87 19.26 -0.89
C GLY A 149 -3.81 18.13 -0.42
N LEU A 150 -3.39 17.30 0.56
CA LEU A 150 -4.25 16.26 1.12
C LEU A 150 -5.53 16.83 1.74
N ARG A 151 -5.43 17.97 2.45
CA ARG A 151 -6.60 18.68 3.00
C ARG A 151 -7.51 19.22 1.91
N LEU A 152 -6.94 19.89 0.90
CA LEU A 152 -7.68 20.41 -0.25
C LEU A 152 -8.44 19.30 -0.99
N GLY A 153 -7.77 18.18 -1.26
CA GLY A 153 -8.39 17.03 -1.89
C GLY A 153 -9.50 16.38 -1.07
N ALA A 154 -9.46 16.49 0.27
CA ALA A 154 -10.48 15.93 1.15
C ALA A 154 -11.70 16.86 1.35
N GLU A 155 -11.60 18.15 1.01
CA GLU A 155 -12.69 19.12 1.21
C GLU A 155 -13.98 18.67 0.51
N GLY A 156 -15.07 18.60 1.29
CA GLY A 156 -16.40 18.20 0.79
C GLY A 156 -16.53 16.73 0.39
N ARG A 157 -15.53 15.89 0.62
CA ARG A 157 -15.53 14.45 0.30
C ARG A 157 -15.57 13.58 1.56
N PRO A 158 -16.23 12.42 1.53
CA PRO A 158 -16.38 11.55 2.70
C PRO A 158 -15.12 10.67 2.93
N ILE A 159 -13.94 11.27 2.88
CA ILE A 159 -12.64 10.61 3.09
C ILE A 159 -11.85 11.34 4.18
N SER A 160 -11.17 10.56 5.03
CA SER A 160 -10.13 11.05 5.94
C SER A 160 -8.77 10.55 5.48
N VAL A 161 -7.74 11.40 5.57
CA VAL A 161 -6.39 11.05 5.08
C VAL A 161 -5.35 11.42 6.11
N GLY A 162 -4.38 10.52 6.33
CA GLY A 162 -3.16 10.77 7.08
C GLY A 162 -1.93 10.66 6.19
N LEU A 163 -0.86 11.39 6.53
CA LEU A 163 0.43 11.33 5.85
C LEU A 163 1.40 10.47 6.66
N LEU A 164 2.10 9.53 6.00
CA LEU A 164 3.28 8.87 6.53
C LEU A 164 4.53 9.52 5.92
N ILE A 165 5.43 9.97 6.77
CA ILE A 165 6.73 10.48 6.32
C ILE A 165 7.68 9.29 6.17
N THR A 166 8.21 9.13 4.97
CA THR A 166 9.08 8.00 4.60
C THR A 166 10.54 8.47 4.53
N ALA A 167 11.46 7.73 5.12
CA ALA A 167 12.89 7.88 4.88
C ALA A 167 13.37 6.85 3.85
N MET A 168 14.25 7.28 2.94
CA MET A 168 14.85 6.36 1.97
C MET A 168 15.89 5.46 2.65
N ARG A 169 15.67 4.14 2.61
CA ARG A 169 16.51 3.17 3.36
C ARG A 169 17.97 3.08 2.92
N GLN A 170 18.29 3.54 1.71
CA GLN A 170 19.66 3.66 1.22
C GLN A 170 20.34 4.97 1.67
N ALA A 171 19.58 5.97 2.15
CA ALA A 171 20.10 7.25 2.64
C ALA A 171 20.50 7.18 4.12
N ALA A 172 21.21 8.20 4.60
CA ALA A 172 21.70 8.28 5.98
C ALA A 172 20.82 9.14 6.90
N GLY A 173 19.91 9.95 6.36
CA GLY A 173 19.17 11.01 7.06
C GLY A 173 17.95 10.54 7.86
N SER A 174 17.74 9.26 8.10
CA SER A 174 16.50 8.74 8.68
C SER A 174 16.11 9.32 10.05
N VAL A 175 17.09 9.75 10.87
CA VAL A 175 16.81 10.40 12.16
C VAL A 175 16.19 11.78 11.94
N GLU A 176 16.73 12.58 11.02
CA GLU A 176 16.18 13.89 10.64
C GLU A 176 14.76 13.76 10.09
N ILE A 177 14.51 12.74 9.25
CA ILE A 177 13.18 12.45 8.70
C ILE A 177 12.22 11.98 9.80
N ALA A 178 12.68 11.22 10.79
CA ALA A 178 11.89 10.84 11.95
C ALA A 178 11.53 12.07 12.82
N GLU A 179 12.47 12.97 13.05
CA GLU A 179 12.22 14.25 13.75
C GLU A 179 11.19 15.09 13.00
N LEU A 180 11.27 15.16 11.67
CA LEU A 180 10.30 15.82 10.82
C LEU A 180 8.89 15.23 11.01
N ALA A 181 8.76 13.91 10.97
CA ALA A 181 7.48 13.25 11.18
C ALA A 181 6.88 13.60 12.56
N ILE A 182 7.69 13.60 13.60
CA ILE A 182 7.28 13.98 14.96
C ILE A 182 6.85 15.44 15.04
N ARG A 183 7.56 16.37 14.40
CA ARG A 183 7.20 17.79 14.38
C ARG A 183 5.82 18.05 13.78
N HIS A 184 5.42 17.26 12.78
CA HIS A 184 4.15 17.44 12.08
C HIS A 184 3.03 16.51 12.58
N ARG A 185 3.21 15.79 13.72
CA ARG A 185 2.21 14.85 14.27
C ARG A 185 0.82 15.45 14.50
N ASP A 186 0.77 16.69 14.94
CA ASP A 186 -0.48 17.41 15.21
C ASP A 186 -1.03 18.12 13.97
N ASN A 187 -0.33 18.02 12.84
CA ASN A 187 -0.67 18.66 11.58
C ASN A 187 -1.13 17.69 10.46
N GLY A 188 -1.32 16.41 10.80
CA GLY A 188 -1.83 15.41 9.85
C GLY A 188 -0.83 14.30 9.45
N VAL A 189 0.41 14.38 9.97
CA VAL A 189 1.35 13.25 9.87
C VAL A 189 0.97 12.23 10.94
N VAL A 190 0.66 11.01 10.52
CA VAL A 190 0.15 9.95 11.40
C VAL A 190 1.17 8.85 11.68
N GLY A 191 2.29 8.83 10.99
CA GLY A 191 3.33 7.84 11.21
C GLY A 191 4.57 8.04 10.36
N PHE A 192 5.51 7.12 10.55
CA PHE A 192 6.81 7.06 9.89
C PHE A 192 6.98 5.75 9.14
N ASP A 193 7.79 5.73 8.09
CA ASP A 193 8.10 4.54 7.29
C ASP A 193 9.55 4.59 6.78
N ILE A 194 10.08 3.46 6.33
CA ILE A 194 11.27 3.40 5.46
C ILE A 194 10.92 2.63 4.18
N ALA A 195 11.34 3.14 3.03
CA ALA A 195 11.13 2.55 1.71
C ALA A 195 12.39 2.58 0.84
N GLY A 196 12.29 2.01 -0.35
CA GLY A 196 13.39 1.90 -1.32
C GLY A 196 13.94 0.47 -1.41
N PRO A 197 15.12 0.25 -2.05
CA PRO A 197 15.64 -1.08 -2.32
C PRO A 197 15.88 -1.87 -1.04
N GLU A 198 15.20 -3.01 -0.87
CA GLU A 198 15.24 -3.79 0.37
C GLU A 198 16.53 -4.62 0.50
N ALA A 199 16.96 -5.26 -0.60
CA ALA A 199 18.15 -6.10 -0.61
C ALA A 199 19.41 -5.27 -0.37
N GLY A 200 20.21 -5.65 0.63
CA GLY A 200 21.44 -4.94 1.02
C GLY A 200 21.24 -3.73 1.93
N TYR A 201 19.98 -3.35 2.22
CA TYR A 201 19.63 -2.22 3.08
C TYR A 201 18.71 -2.66 4.23
N PRO A 202 19.22 -3.43 5.20
CA PRO A 202 18.40 -3.95 6.29
C PRO A 202 17.81 -2.82 7.15
N PRO A 203 16.61 -2.99 7.73
CA PRO A 203 15.96 -1.94 8.52
C PRO A 203 16.76 -1.55 9.76
N THR A 204 17.60 -2.44 10.27
CA THR A 204 18.48 -2.18 11.42
C THR A 204 19.50 -1.07 11.19
N ARG A 205 19.75 -0.64 9.95
CA ARG A 205 20.56 0.57 9.67
C ARG A 205 19.93 1.85 10.20
N HIS A 206 18.61 1.83 10.47
CA HIS A 206 17.80 2.97 10.88
C HIS A 206 17.30 2.85 12.34
N LEU A 207 17.95 2.02 13.17
CA LEU A 207 17.52 1.76 14.55
C LEU A 207 17.35 3.01 15.39
N ASP A 208 18.19 4.04 15.21
CA ASP A 208 18.12 5.26 16.00
C ASP A 208 16.87 6.07 15.65
N ALA A 209 16.44 6.10 14.37
CA ALA A 209 15.18 6.69 13.95
C ALA A 209 13.99 5.95 14.58
N PHE A 210 13.95 4.62 14.52
CA PHE A 210 12.85 3.84 15.12
C PHE A 210 12.80 3.97 16.64
N ARG A 211 13.95 4.02 17.31
CA ARG A 211 14.01 4.26 18.76
C ARG A 211 13.51 5.66 19.13
N LEU A 212 13.81 6.65 18.31
CA LEU A 212 13.29 8.01 18.50
C LEU A 212 11.76 8.02 18.36
N ILE A 213 11.22 7.49 17.26
CA ILE A 213 9.77 7.37 17.00
C ILE A 213 9.06 6.66 18.16
N ALA A 214 9.59 5.51 18.60
CA ALA A 214 9.01 4.73 19.70
C ALA A 214 9.01 5.50 21.04
N ARG A 215 10.09 6.24 21.37
CA ARG A 215 10.18 7.07 22.59
C ARG A 215 9.17 8.21 22.60
N GLU A 216 8.84 8.73 21.42
CA GLU A 216 7.87 9.80 21.24
C GLU A 216 6.42 9.28 21.19
N ASN A 217 6.20 7.98 21.38
CA ASN A 217 4.90 7.33 21.25
C ASN A 217 4.24 7.62 19.90
N PHE A 218 5.05 7.59 18.83
CA PHE A 218 4.57 7.83 17.49
C PHE A 218 4.61 6.54 16.68
N HIS A 219 3.70 6.39 15.72
CA HIS A 219 3.49 5.15 14.98
C HIS A 219 4.46 5.00 13.81
N PHE A 220 4.76 3.76 13.44
CA PHE A 220 5.54 3.46 12.24
C PHE A 220 5.26 2.08 11.64
N THR A 221 5.43 2.01 10.34
CA THR A 221 5.47 0.80 9.53
C THR A 221 6.87 0.63 8.92
N ILE A 222 7.19 -0.53 8.39
CA ILE A 222 8.48 -0.78 7.73
C ILE A 222 8.21 -1.64 6.50
N HIS A 223 8.67 -1.20 5.30
CA HIS A 223 8.74 -2.09 4.15
C HIS A 223 9.68 -3.25 4.45
N ALA A 224 9.14 -4.46 4.51
CA ALA A 224 9.91 -5.67 4.79
C ALA A 224 9.22 -6.91 4.24
N GLY A 225 9.99 -7.79 3.62
CA GLY A 225 9.49 -9.04 3.04
C GLY A 225 8.83 -8.87 1.68
N GLU A 226 9.35 -7.96 0.87
CA GLU A 226 9.05 -7.79 -0.54
C GLU A 226 10.26 -8.19 -1.40
N GLY A 227 11.26 -7.32 -1.51
CA GLY A 227 12.52 -7.56 -2.25
C GLY A 227 13.52 -8.42 -1.51
N PHE A 228 13.29 -8.70 -0.21
CA PHE A 228 14.09 -9.60 0.61
C PHE A 228 13.18 -10.48 1.49
N GLY A 229 13.73 -11.56 2.05
CA GLY A 229 12.92 -12.59 2.71
C GLY A 229 12.72 -12.41 4.21
N LEU A 230 12.54 -13.55 4.91
CA LEU A 230 12.27 -13.63 6.35
C LEU A 230 13.24 -12.84 7.25
N PRO A 231 14.56 -12.74 6.94
CA PRO A 231 15.46 -11.93 7.77
C PRO A 231 15.04 -10.47 7.87
N SER A 232 14.59 -9.84 6.77
CA SER A 232 14.10 -8.45 6.79
C SER A 232 12.85 -8.29 7.65
N ILE A 233 11.89 -9.22 7.52
CA ILE A 233 10.68 -9.25 8.36
C ILE A 233 11.06 -9.41 9.84
N TRP A 234 12.00 -10.32 10.13
CA TRP A 234 12.46 -10.56 11.49
C TRP A 234 13.13 -9.33 12.10
N GLU A 235 14.03 -8.67 11.36
CA GLU A 235 14.70 -7.45 11.81
C GLU A 235 13.71 -6.30 12.04
N ALA A 236 12.76 -6.10 11.11
CA ALA A 236 11.72 -5.08 11.23
C ALA A 236 10.90 -5.24 12.52
N LEU A 237 10.55 -6.48 12.87
CA LEU A 237 9.75 -6.77 14.06
C LEU A 237 10.56 -6.83 15.35
N GLN A 238 11.67 -7.58 15.36
CA GLN A 238 12.36 -7.94 16.60
C GLN A 238 13.41 -6.88 17.03
N TRP A 239 14.02 -6.19 16.07
CA TRP A 239 15.00 -5.14 16.36
C TRP A 239 14.40 -3.74 16.27
N CYS A 240 13.61 -3.48 15.24
CA CYS A 240 13.06 -2.14 15.00
C CYS A 240 11.73 -1.91 15.69
N GLY A 241 10.94 -2.98 15.97
CA GLY A 241 9.67 -2.88 16.68
C GLY A 241 8.50 -2.43 15.80
N ALA A 242 8.54 -2.73 14.49
CA ALA A 242 7.49 -2.35 13.55
C ALA A 242 6.09 -2.74 14.02
N GLU A 243 5.16 -1.79 13.97
CA GLU A 243 3.77 -2.02 14.32
C GLU A 243 3.01 -2.69 13.18
N ARG A 244 3.42 -2.40 11.92
CA ARG A 244 2.92 -3.01 10.68
C ARG A 244 4.10 -3.33 9.76
N LEU A 245 3.87 -4.20 8.79
CA LEU A 245 4.83 -4.49 7.74
C LEU A 245 4.29 -4.01 6.40
N GLY A 246 5.01 -3.09 5.74
CA GLY A 246 4.82 -2.81 4.32
C GLY A 246 5.08 -4.10 3.54
N HIS A 247 4.11 -4.53 2.77
CA HIS A 247 4.01 -5.84 2.10
C HIS A 247 3.99 -7.03 3.07
N GLY A 248 5.12 -7.45 3.60
CA GLY A 248 5.22 -8.64 4.44
C GLY A 248 4.90 -9.95 3.71
N VAL A 249 4.83 -9.94 2.39
CA VAL A 249 4.34 -11.04 1.54
C VAL A 249 5.20 -12.30 1.70
N ARG A 250 6.51 -12.13 1.88
CA ARG A 250 7.47 -13.24 2.04
C ARG A 250 7.36 -13.96 3.40
N ILE A 251 6.43 -13.57 4.29
CA ILE A 251 6.13 -14.36 5.50
C ILE A 251 5.67 -15.78 5.15
N VAL A 252 5.16 -15.96 3.95
CA VAL A 252 4.75 -17.27 3.43
C VAL A 252 5.92 -18.27 3.36
N ASP A 253 7.16 -17.79 3.27
CA ASP A 253 8.36 -18.65 3.24
C ASP A 253 8.59 -19.39 4.57
N ASP A 254 7.95 -18.95 5.67
CA ASP A 254 7.93 -19.63 6.99
C ASP A 254 6.64 -20.45 7.19
N ILE A 255 5.91 -20.80 6.11
CA ILE A 255 4.69 -21.59 6.15
C ILE A 255 4.85 -22.84 5.29
N ALA A 256 4.70 -24.02 5.90
CA ALA A 256 4.73 -25.28 5.17
C ALA A 256 3.32 -25.81 4.94
N VAL A 257 2.96 -26.05 3.67
CA VAL A 257 1.74 -26.76 3.28
C VAL A 257 2.11 -28.20 2.93
N ARG A 258 1.52 -29.16 3.62
CA ARG A 258 1.76 -30.60 3.41
C ARG A 258 0.83 -31.14 2.31
N GLY A 259 1.22 -32.26 1.70
CA GLY A 259 0.44 -32.89 0.63
C GLY A 259 -0.98 -33.35 1.04
N ASP A 260 -1.23 -33.49 2.36
CA ASP A 260 -2.55 -33.79 2.93
C ASP A 260 -3.37 -32.53 3.25
N GLY A 261 -2.90 -31.37 2.83
CA GLY A 261 -3.57 -30.08 3.07
C GLY A 261 -3.34 -29.48 4.46
N ARG A 262 -2.60 -30.15 5.37
CA ARG A 262 -2.25 -29.56 6.66
C ARG A 262 -1.23 -28.45 6.51
N VAL A 263 -1.45 -27.35 7.23
CA VAL A 263 -0.55 -26.20 7.28
C VAL A 263 0.23 -26.18 8.59
N ALA A 264 1.53 -25.99 8.50
CA ALA A 264 2.39 -25.77 9.66
C ALA A 264 3.05 -24.40 9.53
N LEU A 265 2.88 -23.57 10.56
CA LEU A 265 3.55 -22.27 10.65
C LEU A 265 4.92 -22.45 11.30
N GLY A 266 5.94 -21.83 10.73
CA GLY A 266 7.19 -21.60 11.41
C GLY A 266 7.05 -20.59 12.54
N ARG A 267 8.12 -20.35 13.28
CA ARG A 267 8.09 -19.51 14.48
C ARG A 267 7.77 -18.04 14.19
N LEU A 268 8.28 -17.51 13.08
CA LEU A 268 8.06 -16.11 12.71
C LEU A 268 6.63 -15.91 12.20
N ALA A 269 6.15 -16.81 11.33
CA ALA A 269 4.78 -16.77 10.82
C ALA A 269 3.76 -16.94 11.97
N ALA A 270 4.00 -17.85 12.91
CA ALA A 270 3.16 -17.99 14.10
C ALA A 270 3.15 -16.71 14.94
N TYR A 271 4.31 -16.12 15.20
CA TYR A 271 4.42 -14.86 15.94
C TYR A 271 3.65 -13.72 15.27
N VAL A 272 3.84 -13.51 13.96
CA VAL A 272 3.14 -12.48 13.17
C VAL A 272 1.62 -12.66 13.26
N ARG A 273 1.13 -13.90 13.07
CA ARG A 273 -0.30 -14.20 13.17
C ARG A 273 -0.86 -13.96 14.58
N ASP A 274 -0.20 -14.50 15.60
CA ASP A 274 -0.71 -14.50 16.98
C ASP A 274 -0.66 -13.08 17.59
N ARG A 275 0.35 -12.29 17.22
CA ARG A 275 0.45 -10.85 17.57
C ARG A 275 -0.45 -9.97 16.71
N ARG A 276 -1.11 -10.53 15.70
CA ARG A 276 -1.97 -9.78 14.78
C ARG A 276 -1.24 -8.63 14.09
N VAL A 277 0.07 -8.80 13.78
CA VAL A 277 0.84 -7.82 13.03
C VAL A 277 0.19 -7.62 11.66
N PRO A 278 -0.19 -6.39 11.29
CA PRO A 278 -0.80 -6.14 9.98
C PRO A 278 0.22 -6.28 8.85
N LEU A 279 -0.21 -6.91 7.76
CA LEU A 279 0.54 -7.05 6.52
C LEU A 279 -0.14 -6.18 5.46
N GLU A 280 0.55 -5.14 5.00
CA GLU A 280 0.06 -4.20 4.00
C GLU A 280 0.30 -4.77 2.60
N MET A 281 -0.48 -5.78 2.21
CA MET A 281 -0.28 -6.48 0.94
C MET A 281 -0.73 -5.66 -0.26
N CYS A 282 0.07 -5.70 -1.32
CA CYS A 282 -0.13 -4.95 -2.57
C CYS A 282 -0.08 -5.95 -3.73
N PRO A 283 -1.16 -6.71 -4.01
CA PRO A 283 -1.09 -7.90 -4.86
C PRO A 283 -0.49 -7.66 -6.25
N THR A 284 -0.95 -6.66 -6.99
CA THR A 284 -0.42 -6.37 -8.33
C THR A 284 1.04 -5.92 -8.27
N SER A 285 1.37 -5.00 -7.34
CA SER A 285 2.76 -4.56 -7.15
C SER A 285 3.68 -5.72 -6.77
N ASN A 286 3.23 -6.63 -5.89
CA ASN A 286 4.02 -7.79 -5.48
C ASN A 286 4.32 -8.76 -6.64
N VAL A 287 3.46 -8.81 -7.66
CA VAL A 287 3.76 -9.53 -8.91
C VAL A 287 4.77 -8.75 -9.74
N HIS A 288 4.57 -7.45 -9.93
CA HIS A 288 5.47 -6.60 -10.71
C HIS A 288 6.90 -6.58 -10.17
N THR A 289 7.06 -6.57 -8.85
CA THR A 289 8.38 -6.59 -8.18
C THR A 289 8.98 -8.00 -8.04
N GLY A 290 8.23 -9.03 -8.43
CA GLY A 290 8.67 -10.44 -8.33
C GLY A 290 8.60 -11.01 -6.90
N ALA A 291 7.93 -10.35 -5.97
CA ALA A 291 7.68 -10.87 -4.63
C ALA A 291 6.66 -12.03 -4.65
N ALA A 292 5.76 -12.05 -5.63
CA ALA A 292 4.88 -13.15 -5.97
C ALA A 292 4.98 -13.47 -7.47
N PRO A 293 4.85 -14.74 -7.89
CA PRO A 293 5.02 -15.11 -9.31
C PRO A 293 3.84 -14.68 -10.19
N SER A 294 2.63 -14.65 -9.64
CA SER A 294 1.39 -14.26 -10.31
C SER A 294 0.30 -13.98 -9.28
N ILE A 295 -0.84 -13.42 -9.70
CA ILE A 295 -1.96 -13.15 -8.78
C ILE A 295 -2.56 -14.45 -8.24
N ASP A 296 -2.75 -15.44 -9.07
CA ASP A 296 -3.35 -16.73 -8.64
C ASP A 296 -2.43 -17.54 -7.71
N GLU A 297 -1.13 -17.24 -7.71
CA GLU A 297 -0.14 -17.77 -6.77
C GLU A 297 0.17 -16.80 -5.63
N HIS A 298 -0.49 -15.63 -5.56
CA HIS A 298 -0.24 -14.66 -4.49
C HIS A 298 -0.71 -15.19 -3.13
N PRO A 299 0.12 -15.11 -2.06
CA PRO A 299 -0.19 -15.75 -0.78
C PRO A 299 -1.32 -15.09 0.02
N ILE A 300 -1.90 -13.99 -0.44
CA ILE A 300 -2.91 -13.23 0.30
C ILE A 300 -4.12 -14.10 0.70
N ASP A 301 -4.59 -15.00 -0.18
CA ASP A 301 -5.74 -15.85 0.13
C ASP A 301 -5.39 -16.91 1.19
N LEU A 302 -4.21 -17.52 1.09
CA LEU A 302 -3.71 -18.45 2.12
C LEU A 302 -3.62 -17.73 3.47
N LEU A 303 -2.99 -16.56 3.51
CA LEU A 303 -2.80 -15.80 4.74
C LEU A 303 -4.14 -15.33 5.34
N ARG A 304 -5.09 -14.90 4.50
CA ARG A 304 -6.45 -14.57 4.89
C ARG A 304 -7.16 -15.76 5.54
N ARG A 305 -7.11 -16.93 4.90
CA ARG A 305 -7.71 -18.18 5.43
C ARG A 305 -7.07 -18.63 6.73
N LEU A 306 -5.77 -18.44 6.89
CA LEU A 306 -5.03 -18.69 8.13
C LEU A 306 -5.23 -17.59 9.18
N ARG A 307 -6.08 -16.60 8.89
CA ARG A 307 -6.43 -15.51 9.81
C ARG A 307 -5.27 -14.59 10.20
N PHE A 308 -4.28 -14.42 9.33
CA PHE A 308 -3.37 -13.30 9.46
C PHE A 308 -4.14 -11.97 9.32
N ARG A 309 -3.58 -10.89 9.85
CA ARG A 309 -4.17 -9.56 9.66
C ARG A 309 -3.64 -8.97 8.35
N VAL A 310 -4.23 -9.40 7.24
CA VAL A 310 -3.91 -8.87 5.91
C VAL A 310 -4.79 -7.69 5.56
N THR A 311 -4.24 -6.73 4.82
CA THR A 311 -4.94 -5.61 4.19
C THR A 311 -4.65 -5.59 2.70
N VAL A 312 -5.47 -4.94 1.89
CA VAL A 312 -5.31 -4.80 0.44
C VAL A 312 -4.98 -3.35 0.14
N ASN A 313 -3.93 -3.13 -0.63
CA ASN A 313 -3.41 -1.80 -0.93
C ASN A 313 -2.93 -1.72 -2.38
N THR A 314 -2.71 -0.51 -2.85
CA THR A 314 -2.32 -0.20 -4.22
C THR A 314 -0.81 -0.07 -4.41
N ASP A 315 -0.08 0.29 -3.36
CA ASP A 315 1.33 0.66 -3.43
C ASP A 315 1.57 1.88 -4.34
N ASN A 316 1.48 1.70 -5.67
CA ASN A 316 1.78 2.73 -6.66
C ASN A 316 0.77 2.66 -7.80
N ARG A 317 -0.27 3.50 -7.74
CA ARG A 317 -1.41 3.44 -8.68
C ARG A 317 -1.03 3.69 -10.14
N LEU A 318 -0.15 4.65 -10.41
CA LEU A 318 0.36 4.93 -11.76
C LEU A 318 1.27 3.81 -12.24
N MET A 319 2.25 3.40 -11.43
CA MET A 319 3.25 2.40 -11.81
C MET A 319 2.60 1.04 -12.09
N SER A 320 1.61 0.66 -11.30
CA SER A 320 0.92 -0.62 -11.46
C SER A 320 -0.33 -0.54 -12.36
N GLY A 321 -0.77 0.66 -12.74
CA GLY A 321 -1.94 0.88 -13.60
C GLY A 321 -3.26 0.45 -12.94
N ILE A 322 -3.40 0.66 -11.63
CA ILE A 322 -4.51 0.13 -10.81
C ILE A 322 -5.20 1.20 -9.96
N THR A 323 -6.37 0.83 -9.46
CA THR A 323 -7.06 1.47 -8.34
C THR A 323 -7.31 0.44 -7.24
N LEU A 324 -7.67 0.86 -6.04
CA LEU A 324 -8.01 -0.08 -4.97
C LEU A 324 -9.22 -0.95 -5.34
N SER A 325 -10.18 -0.39 -6.09
CA SER A 325 -11.31 -1.16 -6.63
C SER A 325 -10.88 -2.21 -7.64
N SER A 326 -9.91 -1.92 -8.51
CA SER A 326 -9.39 -2.91 -9.45
C SER A 326 -8.62 -4.04 -8.76
N GLU A 327 -7.88 -3.73 -7.67
CA GLU A 327 -7.24 -4.75 -6.82
C GLU A 327 -8.29 -5.70 -6.23
N PHE A 328 -9.35 -5.17 -5.61
CA PHE A 328 -10.43 -6.01 -5.08
C PHE A 328 -11.16 -6.79 -6.17
N ALA A 329 -11.36 -6.22 -7.37
CA ALA A 329 -11.97 -6.93 -8.50
C ALA A 329 -11.08 -8.12 -8.96
N THR A 330 -9.78 -7.92 -9.00
CA THR A 330 -8.81 -8.98 -9.30
C THR A 330 -8.87 -10.09 -8.24
N LEU A 331 -8.86 -9.74 -6.95
CA LEU A 331 -8.97 -10.72 -5.87
C LEU A 331 -10.32 -11.43 -5.86
N SER A 332 -11.42 -10.75 -6.20
CA SER A 332 -12.75 -11.35 -6.34
C SER A 332 -12.77 -12.39 -7.46
N ARG A 333 -12.19 -12.08 -8.60
CA ARG A 333 -12.11 -12.99 -9.75
C ARG A 333 -11.23 -14.20 -9.47
N GLU A 334 -10.05 -14.01 -8.88
CA GLU A 334 -9.06 -15.07 -8.72
C GLU A 334 -9.33 -15.96 -7.48
N PHE A 335 -9.85 -15.38 -6.41
CA PHE A 335 -10.01 -16.06 -5.12
C PHE A 335 -11.45 -16.14 -4.63
N GLY A 336 -12.42 -15.65 -5.39
CA GLY A 336 -13.83 -15.66 -5.00
C GLY A 336 -14.11 -14.79 -3.77
N ILE A 337 -13.38 -13.68 -3.59
CA ILE A 337 -13.61 -12.75 -2.48
C ILE A 337 -14.95 -12.04 -2.72
N GLY A 338 -15.91 -12.28 -1.82
CA GLY A 338 -17.22 -11.66 -1.78
C GLY A 338 -17.27 -10.42 -0.88
N LEU A 339 -18.50 -9.88 -0.69
CA LEU A 339 -18.69 -8.69 0.16
C LEU A 339 -18.26 -8.90 1.62
N ASP A 340 -18.43 -10.11 2.15
CA ASP A 340 -18.09 -10.41 3.56
C ASP A 340 -16.58 -10.41 3.79
N GLU A 341 -15.83 -11.03 2.87
CA GLU A 341 -14.38 -11.00 2.91
C GLU A 341 -13.83 -9.60 2.65
N MET A 342 -14.43 -8.86 1.71
CA MET A 342 -14.03 -7.49 1.42
C MET A 342 -14.25 -6.58 2.64
N GLU A 343 -15.40 -6.71 3.34
CA GLU A 343 -15.65 -6.01 4.62
C GLU A 343 -14.61 -6.40 5.68
N TRP A 344 -14.32 -7.69 5.80
CA TRP A 344 -13.33 -8.17 6.77
C TRP A 344 -11.93 -7.60 6.52
N LEU A 345 -11.50 -7.52 5.25
CA LEU A 345 -10.23 -6.91 4.84
C LEU A 345 -10.21 -5.41 5.14
N THR A 346 -11.30 -4.70 4.81
CA THR A 346 -11.48 -3.27 5.09
C THR A 346 -11.48 -2.98 6.60
N LEU A 347 -12.14 -3.80 7.40
CA LEU A 347 -12.12 -3.69 8.87
C LEU A 347 -10.73 -3.98 9.46
N ASN A 348 -9.99 -4.95 8.89
CA ASN A 348 -8.61 -5.17 9.29
C ASN A 348 -7.74 -3.93 9.01
N ALA A 349 -7.91 -3.31 7.84
CA ALA A 349 -7.18 -2.09 7.48
C ALA A 349 -7.53 -0.96 8.47
N MET A 350 -8.82 -0.65 8.68
CA MET A 350 -9.19 0.45 9.58
C MET A 350 -8.74 0.24 11.02
N LYS A 351 -8.80 -0.99 11.52
CA LYS A 351 -8.30 -1.34 12.87
C LYS A 351 -6.79 -1.28 12.98
N SER A 352 -6.08 -1.28 11.88
CA SER A 352 -4.60 -1.21 11.81
C SER A 352 -4.09 0.18 11.45
N ALA A 353 -4.98 1.11 11.11
CA ALA A 353 -4.66 2.49 10.77
C ALA A 353 -4.03 3.23 11.96
N PHE A 354 -3.12 4.15 11.67
CA PHE A 354 -2.49 5.02 12.66
C PHE A 354 -3.36 6.24 13.03
N TRP A 355 -4.61 6.21 12.60
CA TRP A 355 -5.61 7.21 12.94
C TRP A 355 -6.05 7.09 14.41
N PRO A 356 -6.40 8.20 15.10
CA PRO A 356 -6.85 8.15 16.48
C PRO A 356 -7.99 7.17 16.70
N PHE A 357 -7.99 6.49 17.86
CA PHE A 357 -8.91 5.39 18.16
C PHE A 357 -10.39 5.75 17.93
N ASP A 358 -10.85 6.90 18.46
CA ASP A 358 -12.25 7.33 18.31
C ASP A 358 -12.60 7.65 16.85
N GLY A 359 -11.64 8.20 16.08
CA GLY A 359 -11.77 8.42 14.64
C GLY A 359 -11.94 7.10 13.87
N ARG A 360 -11.13 6.08 14.21
CA ARG A 360 -11.27 4.73 13.62
C ARG A 360 -12.63 4.11 13.92
N LEU A 361 -13.11 4.21 15.16
CA LEU A 361 -14.42 3.71 15.53
C LEU A 361 -15.55 4.44 14.80
N ARG A 362 -15.44 5.74 14.63
CA ARG A 362 -16.42 6.54 13.89
C ARG A 362 -16.52 6.06 12.44
N ILE A 363 -15.39 5.98 11.72
CA ILE A 363 -15.35 5.49 10.33
C ILE A 363 -15.93 4.07 10.23
N ILE A 364 -15.56 3.17 11.15
CA ILE A 364 -16.10 1.80 11.18
C ILE A 364 -17.61 1.78 11.32
N ASN A 365 -18.16 2.56 12.26
CA ASN A 365 -19.57 2.46 12.62
C ASN A 365 -20.48 3.33 11.76
N GLU A 366 -19.98 4.45 11.24
CA GLU A 366 -20.79 5.40 10.46
C GLU A 366 -20.65 5.24 8.94
N GLN A 367 -19.52 4.65 8.46
CA GLN A 367 -19.26 4.53 7.02
C GLN A 367 -19.11 3.06 6.59
N ILE A 368 -18.18 2.29 7.20
CA ILE A 368 -17.84 0.94 6.72
C ILE A 368 -19.03 -0.02 6.90
N LYS A 369 -19.45 -0.27 8.14
CA LYS A 369 -20.53 -1.22 8.43
C LYS A 369 -21.87 -0.87 7.74
N PRO A 370 -22.35 0.40 7.76
CA PRO A 370 -23.56 0.76 7.06
C PRO A 370 -23.45 0.63 5.55
N GLY A 371 -22.28 0.97 4.97
CA GLY A 371 -22.03 0.82 3.54
C GLY A 371 -22.16 -0.64 3.07
N TYR A 372 -21.48 -1.56 3.76
CA TYR A 372 -21.58 -2.99 3.44
C TYR A 372 -22.97 -3.57 3.70
N ALA A 373 -23.66 -3.14 4.76
CA ALA A 373 -25.04 -3.55 5.03
C ALA A 373 -25.99 -3.13 3.88
N SER A 374 -25.82 -1.90 3.37
CA SER A 374 -26.59 -1.40 2.22
C SER A 374 -26.33 -2.19 0.94
N LEU A 375 -25.06 -2.57 0.67
CA LEU A 375 -24.69 -3.37 -0.50
C LEU A 375 -25.33 -4.75 -0.45
N ARG A 376 -25.29 -5.44 0.69
CA ARG A 376 -25.93 -6.75 0.88
C ARG A 376 -27.45 -6.67 0.70
N ALA A 377 -28.09 -5.64 1.23
CA ALA A 377 -29.53 -5.45 1.05
C ALA A 377 -29.91 -5.28 -0.43
N ARG A 378 -29.10 -4.54 -1.21
CA ARG A 378 -29.31 -4.38 -2.65
C ARG A 378 -29.08 -5.69 -3.42
N GLN A 379 -28.06 -6.45 -3.07
CA GLN A 379 -27.78 -7.75 -3.68
C GLN A 379 -28.96 -8.72 -3.46
N ALA A 380 -29.43 -8.85 -2.21
CA ALA A 380 -30.57 -9.71 -1.88
C ALA A 380 -31.85 -9.28 -2.62
N ALA A 381 -32.10 -7.97 -2.76
CA ALA A 381 -33.26 -7.46 -3.50
C ALA A 381 -33.19 -7.78 -5.00
N ALA A 382 -31.99 -7.71 -5.60
CA ALA A 382 -31.77 -8.07 -7.00
C ALA A 382 -32.01 -9.57 -7.26
N GLU A 383 -31.55 -10.44 -6.37
CA GLU A 383 -31.77 -11.90 -6.45
C GLU A 383 -33.28 -12.26 -6.40
N LEU A 384 -34.05 -11.59 -5.52
CA LEU A 384 -35.48 -11.79 -5.41
C LEU A 384 -36.27 -11.29 -6.64
N SER A 385 -35.72 -10.33 -7.38
CA SER A 385 -36.40 -9.78 -8.60
C SER A 385 -36.11 -10.61 -9.86
N THR A 386 -35.19 -11.55 -9.80
CA THR A 386 -34.83 -12.45 -10.93
C THR A 386 -35.50 -13.82 -10.85
N VAL A 387 -36.22 -14.09 -9.76
CA VAL A 387 -37.07 -15.28 -9.55
C VAL A 387 -38.53 -14.97 -9.85
#